data_226a3a72a2a5be915f2e19add236cfc4
#
_entry.id   226a3a72a2a5be915f2e19add236cfc4
#
_cell.length_a   1.000
_cell.length_b   1.000
_cell.length_c   1.000
_cell.angle_alpha   90.00
_cell.angle_beta   90.00
_cell.angle_gamma   90.00
#
_symmetry.space_group_name_H-M   'P 1'
#
loop_
_entity.id
_entity.type
_entity.pdbx_description
1 polymer ?
#
loop_
_entity_poly.entity_id
_entity_poly.type
_entity_poly.pdbx_seq_one_letter_code
_entity_poly.pdbx_strand_id
1 'polypeptide(L)'
;MKRRALALLCAGILAVGMLAGCGGSSDSKDSSAKTEESKTEKKSDGTFTVALNYMPTSLEPSTASDDQTSLVRPIFEPLFVETKDGIEYFLADKLDISEDGKTCTIHLNDKANWSDGEPVTVDDILFTMSYAGRNSGGKSSYTTINRQDITFNKKDDKTLEIVLPEPYATYTAAIGRMMIYPSHAFDNDYTKVEGSGYFNSTDMATSGAYTVAEINDDSIVYTARDDYYRGTPSVKKVVMKTIGSGSTKQVAFENGEISYMRITTPEELKKYEGDDNYNISSFSEARLNYLQINPYGPAKDKLTEDARKAIFLAINPDEIIDTAYGSDELATVANSLLTPDQSLYNKDCKGYEQDLEEAKKLAKSSGIEGTTLKYVYNADRPNMEEVATVLQQQLAEIGVTLDVEGLDSNAFFQRFFALMFQSGEEDQWDLGTNGWDSERGSSLGQAYSYINSSVK
;
A
#
# COMPACT_ATOMS: atom_id res chain seq x y z
N MET A 1 17.72 -23.38 50.77
CA MET A 1 18.60 -22.74 51.79
C MET A 1 19.34 -21.58 51.12
N LYS A 2 19.26 -20.42 51.77
CA LYS A 2 20.10 -19.21 51.69
C LYS A 2 20.24 -18.54 50.33
N ARG A 3 19.57 -17.44 50.05
CA ARG A 3 19.49 -16.06 50.59
C ARG A 3 20.62 -15.16 50.09
N ARG A 4 20.15 -14.04 49.45
CA ARG A 4 20.58 -12.65 49.59
C ARG A 4 21.86 -12.24 48.85
N ALA A 5 21.82 -11.29 48.02
CA ALA A 5 21.58 -9.83 48.02
C ALA A 5 22.91 -9.14 47.68
N LEU A 6 22.90 -8.22 46.76
CA LEU A 6 23.54 -6.92 46.92
C LEU A 6 22.99 -5.93 45.89
N ALA A 7 22.35 -4.94 46.42
CA ALA A 7 21.94 -3.73 45.74
C ALA A 7 23.01 -2.67 46.00
N LEU A 8 22.91 -1.57 45.25
CA LEU A 8 23.53 -0.26 45.46
C LEU A 8 25.00 -0.06 45.07
N LEU A 9 25.18 0.75 44.03
CA LEU A 9 25.99 1.99 44.08
C LEU A 9 25.96 2.63 42.69
N CYS A 10 25.36 3.82 42.57
CA CYS A 10 25.96 4.98 41.90
C CYS A 10 24.91 6.10 41.89
N ALA A 11 24.90 6.81 43.02
CA ALA A 11 24.44 8.19 43.07
C ALA A 11 25.68 9.07 43.23
N GLY A 12 25.70 10.15 42.46
CA GLY A 12 26.54 11.31 42.88
C GLY A 12 27.67 11.65 41.95
N ILE A 13 27.47 12.67 41.14
CA ILE A 13 28.36 13.84 41.06
C ILE A 13 27.51 14.99 40.51
N LEU A 14 27.03 15.78 41.43
CA LEU A 14 26.52 17.13 41.26
C LEU A 14 27.53 18.09 41.92
N ALA A 15 27.65 19.24 41.28
CA ALA A 15 28.18 20.50 41.82
C ALA A 15 29.71 20.68 41.78
N VAL A 16 30.17 21.78 41.18
CA VAL A 16 30.57 23.02 41.85
C VAL A 16 31.15 24.00 40.83
N GLY A 17 30.63 25.22 40.84
CA GLY A 17 31.22 26.31 40.08
C GLY A 17 30.46 27.63 40.19
N MET A 18 30.17 28.06 41.43
CA MET A 18 29.79 29.45 41.73
C MET A 18 30.97 30.19 42.31
N LEU A 19 30.92 31.52 42.09
CA LEU A 19 31.67 32.63 42.69
C LEU A 19 32.82 33.16 41.77
N ALA A 20 32.89 34.41 41.43
CA ALA A 20 32.57 35.62 42.20
C ALA A 20 32.61 36.84 41.26
N GLY A 21 31.96 37.91 41.66
CA GLY A 21 32.32 39.23 41.19
C GLY A 21 31.25 40.29 41.37
N CYS A 22 31.32 40.94 42.48
CA CYS A 22 30.49 42.03 43.01
C CYS A 22 30.64 43.34 42.22
N GLY A 23 29.56 44.14 42.15
CA GLY A 23 29.67 45.59 42.35
C GLY A 23 29.01 46.47 41.30
N GLY A 24 28.00 47.27 41.71
CA GLY A 24 27.71 48.57 41.11
C GLY A 24 26.27 48.80 40.62
N SER A 25 25.62 49.63 41.35
CA SER A 25 24.23 50.13 41.29
C SER A 25 23.77 50.79 39.99
N SER A 26 22.48 50.74 39.84
CA SER A 26 21.53 51.75 39.33
C SER A 26 21.22 51.83 37.87
N ASP A 27 19.95 51.73 37.65
CA ASP A 27 19.03 52.37 36.72
C ASP A 27 18.34 51.51 35.68
N SER A 28 17.03 51.42 35.96
CA SER A 28 15.94 50.97 35.13
C SER A 28 16.05 51.40 33.68
N LYS A 29 15.90 50.42 32.79
CA LYS A 29 15.05 50.57 31.58
C LYS A 29 14.68 49.19 31.03
N ASP A 30 13.38 49.02 30.95
CA ASP A 30 12.65 48.01 30.23
C ASP A 30 13.21 47.77 28.86
N SER A 31 13.63 46.53 28.57
CA SER A 31 13.83 46.06 27.21
C SER A 31 13.54 44.57 27.18
N SER A 32 12.37 44.24 26.74
CA SER A 32 11.97 42.92 26.30
C SER A 32 13.00 42.37 25.32
N ALA A 33 13.87 41.48 25.77
CA ALA A 33 14.71 40.67 24.92
C ALA A 33 13.83 39.68 24.17
N LYS A 34 13.53 39.96 22.91
CA LYS A 34 13.14 38.95 21.93
C LYS A 34 14.31 37.99 21.83
N THR A 35 14.08 36.76 22.31
CA THR A 35 14.92 35.62 21.93
C THR A 35 14.65 35.40 20.47
N GLU A 36 15.55 35.83 19.60
CA GLU A 36 15.62 35.36 18.21
C GLU A 36 16.03 33.91 18.28
N GLU A 37 15.07 33.01 18.15
CA GLU A 37 15.35 31.64 17.75
C GLU A 37 16.04 31.71 16.39
N SER A 38 17.33 31.46 16.39
CA SER A 38 18.11 31.24 15.18
C SER A 38 17.50 30.05 14.43
N LYS A 39 16.69 30.35 13.40
CA LYS A 39 16.30 29.35 12.41
C LYS A 39 17.57 28.86 11.74
N THR A 40 18.11 27.78 12.23
CA THR A 40 19.13 27.03 11.52
C THR A 40 18.42 26.37 10.33
N GLU A 41 18.59 26.93 9.14
CA GLU A 41 18.28 26.19 7.91
C GLU A 41 19.05 24.87 7.97
N LYS A 42 18.37 23.76 8.28
CA LYS A 42 18.92 22.43 8.08
C LYS A 42 19.11 22.27 6.56
N LYS A 43 20.32 22.50 6.06
CA LYS A 43 20.68 22.09 4.72
C LYS A 43 20.43 20.60 4.62
N SER A 44 19.48 20.19 3.80
CA SER A 44 19.30 18.80 3.40
C SER A 44 20.64 18.30 2.84
N ASP A 45 21.16 17.23 3.38
CA ASP A 45 22.37 16.56 2.86
C ASP A 45 22.08 15.77 1.56
N GLY A 46 20.89 15.96 0.98
CA GLY A 46 20.43 15.24 -0.21
C GLY A 46 19.86 13.85 0.11
N THR A 47 19.67 13.54 1.39
CA THR A 47 19.04 12.30 1.85
C THR A 47 17.53 12.48 2.02
N PHE A 48 16.75 11.51 1.54
CA PHE A 48 15.32 11.39 1.76
C PHE A 48 15.04 10.12 2.56
N THR A 49 14.51 10.26 3.77
CA THR A 49 14.25 9.14 4.68
C THR A 49 12.76 8.84 4.76
N VAL A 50 12.39 7.58 4.54
CA VAL A 50 11.01 7.07 4.60
C VAL A 50 10.89 6.07 5.75
N ALA A 51 9.84 6.21 6.55
CA ALA A 51 9.55 5.27 7.63
C ALA A 51 8.85 4.02 7.08
N LEU A 52 9.35 2.85 7.46
CA LEU A 52 8.71 1.55 7.25
C LEU A 52 8.05 1.06 8.53
N ASN A 53 7.02 0.23 8.40
CA ASN A 53 6.42 -0.48 9.53
C ASN A 53 7.28 -1.68 9.97
N TYR A 54 7.89 -2.36 9.01
CA TYR A 54 8.74 -3.54 9.22
C TYR A 54 9.75 -3.69 8.07
N MET A 55 10.82 -4.43 8.32
CA MET A 55 11.80 -4.76 7.28
C MET A 55 11.23 -5.83 6.35
N PRO A 56 11.35 -5.68 5.01
CA PRO A 56 10.95 -6.71 4.07
C PRO A 56 11.85 -7.94 4.19
N THR A 57 11.30 -9.10 3.89
CA THR A 57 12.08 -10.34 3.81
C THR A 57 12.88 -10.47 2.52
N SER A 58 12.49 -9.72 1.49
CA SER A 58 13.13 -9.69 0.17
C SER A 58 12.78 -8.40 -0.57
N LEU A 59 13.67 -7.96 -1.45
CA LEU A 59 13.42 -6.88 -2.42
C LEU A 59 12.99 -7.42 -3.79
N GLU A 60 12.55 -8.65 -3.84
CA GLU A 60 12.08 -9.29 -5.07
C GLU A 60 10.82 -8.62 -5.61
N PRO A 61 10.78 -8.22 -6.90
CA PRO A 61 9.67 -7.44 -7.46
C PRO A 61 8.30 -8.13 -7.37
N SER A 62 8.24 -9.46 -7.51
CA SER A 62 6.98 -10.22 -7.57
C SER A 62 6.37 -10.55 -6.20
N THR A 63 7.13 -10.40 -5.12
CA THR A 63 6.66 -10.67 -3.75
C THR A 63 6.12 -9.41 -3.07
N ALA A 64 6.16 -8.28 -3.78
CA ALA A 64 5.74 -7.01 -3.22
C ALA A 64 4.26 -7.03 -2.83
N SER A 65 3.99 -7.02 -1.53
CA SER A 65 2.74 -6.55 -0.94
C SER A 65 2.62 -5.03 -1.17
N ASP A 66 1.48 -4.41 -0.84
CA ASP A 66 1.30 -2.97 -1.02
C ASP A 66 2.42 -2.14 -0.39
N ASP A 67 2.78 -2.48 0.85
CA ASP A 67 3.86 -1.82 1.56
C ASP A 67 5.24 -2.09 0.91
N GLN A 68 5.45 -3.27 0.32
CA GLN A 68 6.69 -3.62 -0.37
C GLN A 68 6.83 -2.99 -1.75
N THR A 69 5.72 -2.67 -2.44
CA THR A 69 5.76 -1.98 -3.73
C THR A 69 6.50 -0.64 -3.61
N SER A 70 6.25 0.10 -2.54
CA SER A 70 6.95 1.36 -2.26
C SER A 70 8.46 1.18 -2.07
N LEU A 71 8.90 0.01 -1.58
CA LEU A 71 10.31 -0.33 -1.41
C LEU A 71 11.01 -0.67 -2.72
N VAL A 72 10.34 -1.41 -3.60
CA VAL A 72 10.97 -1.91 -4.82
C VAL A 72 10.85 -0.93 -6.00
N ARG A 73 9.87 -0.04 -6.03
CA ARG A 73 9.70 0.96 -7.10
C ARG A 73 10.91 1.88 -7.36
N PRO A 74 11.69 2.32 -6.37
CA PRO A 74 12.90 3.08 -6.64
C PRO A 74 13.98 2.31 -7.41
N ILE A 75 13.99 0.97 -7.27
CA ILE A 75 15.01 0.08 -7.82
C ILE A 75 14.53 -0.75 -9.02
N PHE A 76 13.21 -0.95 -9.18
CA PHE A 76 12.64 -1.64 -10.35
C PHE A 76 11.49 -0.82 -10.95
N GLU A 77 11.51 -0.69 -12.26
CA GLU A 77 10.47 0.00 -12.99
C GLU A 77 9.53 -0.97 -13.72
N PRO A 78 8.26 -0.58 -13.89
CA PRO A 78 7.33 -1.29 -14.77
C PRO A 78 7.64 -1.01 -16.24
N LEU A 79 6.98 -1.71 -17.13
CA LEU A 79 7.05 -1.40 -18.57
C LEU A 79 6.33 -0.08 -18.86
N PHE A 80 5.10 0.05 -18.41
CA PHE A 80 4.27 1.25 -18.48
C PHE A 80 3.11 1.15 -17.46
N VAL A 81 2.43 2.26 -17.21
CA VAL A 81 1.24 2.31 -16.34
C VAL A 81 0.11 3.01 -17.09
N GLU A 82 -1.04 2.35 -17.18
CA GLU A 82 -2.25 2.97 -17.69
C GLU A 82 -2.85 3.87 -16.59
N THR A 83 -3.08 5.14 -16.91
CA THR A 83 -3.67 6.14 -16.05
C THR A 83 -4.96 6.68 -16.67
N LYS A 84 -5.73 7.47 -15.94
CA LYS A 84 -6.91 8.17 -16.49
C LYS A 84 -6.55 9.14 -17.64
N ASP A 85 -5.31 9.62 -17.67
CA ASP A 85 -4.83 10.62 -18.63
C ASP A 85 -4.09 9.95 -19.83
N GLY A 86 -3.97 8.61 -19.85
CA GLY A 86 -3.30 7.85 -20.88
C GLY A 86 -2.26 6.88 -20.34
N ILE A 87 -1.30 6.49 -21.15
CA ILE A 87 -0.24 5.58 -20.78
C ILE A 87 1.01 6.39 -20.38
N GLU A 88 1.49 6.15 -19.17
CA GLU A 88 2.80 6.61 -18.72
C GLU A 88 3.83 5.51 -18.98
N TYR A 89 4.81 5.80 -19.84
CA TYR A 89 5.85 4.85 -20.23
C TYR A 89 7.08 4.92 -19.30
N PHE A 90 7.64 3.75 -18.99
CA PHE A 90 8.87 3.56 -18.22
C PHE A 90 9.89 2.76 -19.03
N LEU A 91 10.03 1.44 -18.80
CA LEU A 91 10.97 0.61 -19.57
C LEU A 91 10.53 0.41 -21.02
N ALA A 92 9.25 0.53 -21.31
CA ALA A 92 8.75 0.64 -22.68
C ALA A 92 8.65 2.12 -23.09
N ASP A 93 8.61 2.42 -24.37
CA ASP A 93 8.34 3.75 -24.92
C ASP A 93 7.12 3.76 -25.87
N LYS A 94 6.59 2.57 -26.24
CA LYS A 94 5.42 2.46 -27.08
C LYS A 94 4.66 1.15 -26.86
N LEU A 95 3.34 1.21 -26.97
CA LEU A 95 2.42 0.09 -27.04
C LEU A 95 1.52 0.24 -28.27
N ASP A 96 1.54 -0.73 -29.17
CA ASP A 96 0.60 -0.82 -30.28
C ASP A 96 -0.43 -1.93 -30.02
N ILE A 97 -1.71 -1.64 -30.26
CA ILE A 97 -2.80 -2.62 -30.11
C ILE A 97 -3.53 -2.72 -31.46
N SER A 98 -3.75 -3.94 -31.94
CA SER A 98 -4.50 -4.19 -33.17
C SER A 98 -5.98 -3.80 -33.02
N GLU A 99 -6.65 -3.48 -34.12
CA GLU A 99 -8.06 -3.08 -34.12
C GLU A 99 -9.00 -4.16 -33.54
N ASP A 100 -8.64 -5.43 -33.69
CA ASP A 100 -9.40 -6.55 -33.15
C ASP A 100 -9.09 -6.84 -31.67
N GLY A 101 -8.16 -6.07 -31.05
CA GLY A 101 -7.77 -6.22 -29.65
C GLY A 101 -7.05 -7.51 -29.30
N LYS A 102 -6.56 -8.27 -30.32
CA LYS A 102 -5.92 -9.57 -30.09
C LYS A 102 -4.40 -9.51 -30.14
N THR A 103 -3.82 -8.49 -30.74
CA THR A 103 -2.37 -8.36 -30.83
C THR A 103 -1.94 -7.09 -30.13
N CYS A 104 -0.99 -7.18 -29.22
CA CYS A 104 -0.30 -6.02 -28.68
C CYS A 104 1.21 -6.15 -28.91
N THR A 105 1.84 -5.03 -29.29
CA THR A 105 3.27 -4.98 -29.53
C THR A 105 3.88 -3.96 -28.56
N ILE A 106 4.81 -4.43 -27.75
CA ILE A 106 5.56 -3.62 -26.79
C ILE A 106 6.90 -3.28 -27.41
N HIS A 107 7.24 -2.00 -27.39
CA HIS A 107 8.55 -1.50 -27.78
C HIS A 107 9.27 -1.02 -26.53
N LEU A 108 10.40 -1.66 -26.20
CA LEU A 108 11.25 -1.26 -25.08
C LEU A 108 12.06 -0.02 -25.46
N ASN A 109 12.30 0.84 -24.50
CA ASN A 109 13.15 2.01 -24.67
C ASN A 109 14.59 1.57 -24.98
N ASP A 110 15.16 2.10 -26.07
CA ASP A 110 16.51 1.73 -26.51
C ASP A 110 17.59 2.03 -25.48
N LYS A 111 17.36 3.03 -24.62
CA LYS A 111 18.30 3.46 -23.60
C LYS A 111 18.11 2.77 -22.25
N ALA A 112 16.99 2.02 -22.07
CA ALA A 112 16.76 1.33 -20.82
C ALA A 112 17.85 0.28 -20.56
N ASN A 113 18.48 0.40 -19.39
CA ASN A 113 19.61 -0.43 -18.98
C ASN A 113 19.49 -0.84 -17.52
N TRP A 114 20.04 -1.98 -17.20
CA TRP A 114 20.28 -2.43 -15.83
C TRP A 114 21.44 -1.63 -15.21
N SER A 115 21.53 -1.63 -13.89
CA SER A 115 22.56 -0.88 -13.16
C SER A 115 23.99 -1.45 -13.32
N ASP A 116 24.11 -2.67 -13.81
CA ASP A 116 25.38 -3.31 -14.16
C ASP A 116 25.83 -3.02 -15.61
N GLY A 117 25.02 -2.24 -16.37
CA GLY A 117 25.31 -1.81 -17.72
C GLY A 117 24.69 -2.68 -18.81
N GLU A 118 24.12 -3.83 -18.48
CA GLU A 118 23.43 -4.68 -19.46
C GLU A 118 22.13 -4.00 -19.96
N PRO A 119 21.79 -4.14 -21.26
CA PRO A 119 20.55 -3.56 -21.78
C PRO A 119 19.32 -4.31 -21.27
N VAL A 120 18.23 -3.59 -21.02
CA VAL A 120 16.93 -4.21 -20.81
C VAL A 120 16.41 -4.75 -22.14
N THR A 121 16.01 -6.02 -22.17
CA THR A 121 15.62 -6.73 -23.39
C THR A 121 14.27 -7.46 -23.27
N VAL A 122 13.75 -7.93 -24.39
CA VAL A 122 12.58 -8.80 -24.46
C VAL A 122 12.79 -10.11 -23.68
N ASP A 123 14.03 -10.59 -23.57
CA ASP A 123 14.33 -11.81 -22.80
C ASP A 123 14.04 -11.61 -21.31
N ASP A 124 14.22 -10.41 -20.76
CA ASP A 124 13.87 -10.09 -19.38
C ASP A 124 12.35 -10.17 -19.15
N ILE A 125 11.54 -9.72 -20.15
CA ILE A 125 10.08 -9.84 -20.09
C ILE A 125 9.66 -11.31 -20.10
N LEU A 126 10.17 -12.10 -21.05
CA LEU A 126 9.83 -13.51 -21.19
C LEU A 126 10.28 -14.35 -19.99
N PHE A 127 11.46 -14.04 -19.46
CA PHE A 127 11.99 -14.63 -18.23
C PHE A 127 11.05 -14.36 -17.04
N THR A 128 10.64 -13.10 -16.87
CA THR A 128 9.74 -12.69 -15.78
C THR A 128 8.39 -13.39 -15.85
N MET A 129 7.81 -13.49 -17.05
CA MET A 129 6.55 -14.23 -17.28
C MET A 129 6.69 -15.71 -16.95
N SER A 130 7.82 -16.32 -17.33
CA SER A 130 8.11 -17.72 -17.04
C SER A 130 8.25 -17.95 -15.53
N TYR A 131 8.95 -17.06 -14.85
CA TYR A 131 9.08 -17.11 -13.38
C TYR A 131 7.75 -16.91 -12.66
N ALA A 132 6.89 -16.02 -13.12
CA ALA A 132 5.54 -15.83 -12.58
C ALA A 132 4.70 -17.11 -12.65
N GLY A 133 4.94 -17.97 -13.64
CA GLY A 133 4.27 -19.27 -13.81
C GLY A 133 4.97 -20.45 -13.14
N ARG A 134 6.08 -20.28 -12.42
CA ARG A 134 6.94 -21.38 -11.94
C ARG A 134 6.23 -22.47 -11.14
N ASN A 135 5.28 -22.07 -10.30
CA ASN A 135 4.52 -23.00 -9.45
C ASN A 135 3.33 -23.66 -10.17
N SER A 136 3.08 -23.31 -11.43
CA SER A 136 1.92 -23.74 -12.21
C SER A 136 2.33 -24.27 -13.59
N GLY A 137 3.55 -24.82 -13.71
CA GLY A 137 4.06 -25.36 -14.97
C GLY A 137 4.19 -24.31 -16.08
N GLY A 138 4.57 -23.08 -15.74
CA GLY A 138 4.71 -21.96 -16.67
C GLY A 138 3.40 -21.21 -16.97
N LYS A 139 2.29 -21.59 -16.34
CA LYS A 139 0.99 -20.97 -16.56
C LYS A 139 0.74 -19.87 -15.53
N SER A 140 0.45 -18.67 -15.98
CA SER A 140 0.09 -17.52 -15.15
C SER A 140 -0.89 -16.64 -15.90
N SER A 141 -1.40 -15.59 -15.26
CA SER A 141 -2.21 -14.56 -15.91
C SER A 141 -1.48 -13.79 -17.01
N TYR A 142 -0.16 -13.87 -17.03
CA TYR A 142 0.66 -13.29 -18.11
C TYR A 142 0.82 -14.21 -19.31
N THR A 143 0.63 -15.53 -19.16
CA THR A 143 0.90 -16.52 -20.19
C THR A 143 -0.35 -17.23 -20.69
N THR A 144 -1.50 -17.08 -20.00
CA THR A 144 -2.76 -17.72 -20.39
C THR A 144 -3.96 -16.80 -20.16
N ILE A 145 -4.95 -16.88 -21.05
CA ILE A 145 -6.28 -16.28 -20.90
C ILE A 145 -7.30 -17.40 -21.03
N ASN A 146 -8.20 -17.53 -20.06
CA ASN A 146 -9.24 -18.58 -20.03
C ASN A 146 -8.68 -19.99 -20.32
N ARG A 147 -7.50 -20.30 -19.75
CA ARG A 147 -6.73 -21.56 -19.92
C ARG A 147 -6.19 -21.78 -21.34
N GLN A 148 -6.25 -20.79 -22.21
CA GLN A 148 -5.65 -20.82 -23.54
C GLN A 148 -4.31 -20.07 -23.50
N ASP A 149 -3.31 -20.61 -24.18
CA ASP A 149 -1.98 -20.03 -24.20
C ASP A 149 -1.91 -18.76 -25.03
N ILE A 150 -1.19 -17.77 -24.54
CA ILE A 150 -0.81 -16.57 -25.25
C ILE A 150 0.45 -16.87 -26.07
N THR A 151 0.53 -16.34 -27.28
CA THR A 151 1.71 -16.50 -28.13
C THR A 151 2.61 -15.28 -28.03
N PHE A 152 3.90 -15.51 -27.80
CA PHE A 152 4.93 -14.47 -27.69
C PHE A 152 5.89 -14.59 -28.89
N ASN A 153 6.02 -13.52 -29.64
CA ASN A 153 6.91 -13.44 -30.79
C ASN A 153 7.96 -12.35 -30.55
N LYS A 154 9.14 -12.72 -30.11
CA LYS A 154 10.29 -11.82 -30.06
C LYS A 154 10.66 -11.44 -31.48
N LYS A 155 10.47 -10.17 -31.89
CA LYS A 155 10.86 -9.66 -33.20
C LYS A 155 12.33 -9.30 -33.24
N ASP A 156 12.80 -8.69 -32.15
CA ASP A 156 14.19 -8.34 -31.88
C ASP A 156 14.36 -8.17 -30.36
N ASP A 157 15.49 -7.67 -29.89
CA ASP A 157 15.77 -7.51 -28.45
C ASP A 157 14.93 -6.43 -27.78
N LYS A 158 14.30 -5.54 -28.56
CA LYS A 158 13.50 -4.42 -28.04
C LYS A 158 12.02 -4.50 -28.42
N THR A 159 11.61 -5.46 -29.26
CA THR A 159 10.24 -5.55 -29.78
C THR A 159 9.63 -6.90 -29.49
N LEU A 160 8.56 -6.92 -28.68
CA LEU A 160 7.78 -8.09 -28.34
C LEU A 160 6.36 -7.96 -28.89
N GLU A 161 5.96 -8.84 -29.81
CA GLU A 161 4.59 -9.01 -30.23
C GLU A 161 3.92 -10.12 -29.40
N ILE A 162 2.76 -9.82 -28.86
CA ILE A 162 1.96 -10.70 -28.01
C ILE A 162 0.62 -10.93 -28.71
N VAL A 163 0.29 -12.20 -28.98
CA VAL A 163 -0.97 -12.58 -29.63
C VAL A 163 -1.86 -13.30 -28.63
N LEU A 164 -2.98 -12.67 -28.31
CA LEU A 164 -3.98 -13.17 -27.37
C LEU A 164 -4.93 -14.14 -28.07
N PRO A 165 -5.40 -15.22 -27.43
CA PRO A 165 -6.37 -16.16 -28.01
C PRO A 165 -7.71 -15.48 -28.28
N GLU A 166 -8.06 -14.47 -27.48
CA GLU A 166 -9.26 -13.64 -27.63
C GLU A 166 -8.97 -12.22 -27.14
N PRO A 167 -9.77 -11.20 -27.52
CA PRO A 167 -9.60 -9.86 -27.00
C PRO A 167 -9.75 -9.84 -25.49
N TYR A 168 -8.78 -9.26 -24.77
CA TYR A 168 -8.79 -9.21 -23.31
C TYR A 168 -8.31 -7.84 -22.83
N ALA A 169 -9.25 -6.95 -22.59
CA ALA A 169 -9.00 -5.53 -22.36
C ALA A 169 -8.11 -5.22 -21.13
N THR A 170 -8.03 -6.14 -20.17
CA THR A 170 -7.24 -5.92 -18.95
C THR A 170 -5.82 -6.46 -19.03
N TYR A 171 -5.48 -7.12 -20.14
CA TYR A 171 -4.16 -7.74 -20.30
C TYR A 171 -3.04 -6.72 -20.37
N THR A 172 -3.25 -5.64 -21.12
CA THR A 172 -2.25 -4.58 -21.27
C THR A 172 -1.94 -3.88 -19.95
N ALA A 173 -2.96 -3.60 -19.17
CA ALA A 173 -2.78 -3.03 -17.83
C ALA A 173 -1.98 -3.95 -16.90
N ALA A 174 -2.22 -5.26 -16.96
CA ALA A 174 -1.50 -6.23 -16.14
C ALA A 174 -0.03 -6.34 -16.54
N ILE A 175 0.25 -6.47 -17.85
CA ILE A 175 1.64 -6.60 -18.34
C ILE A 175 2.42 -5.30 -18.19
N GLY A 176 1.76 -4.15 -18.38
CA GLY A 176 2.40 -2.85 -18.26
C GLY A 176 3.00 -2.62 -16.88
N ARG A 177 2.29 -3.03 -15.83
CA ARG A 177 2.72 -2.87 -14.43
C ARG A 177 3.75 -3.91 -13.97
N MET A 178 4.07 -4.88 -14.80
CA MET A 178 5.04 -5.91 -14.46
C MET A 178 6.43 -5.30 -14.30
N MET A 179 7.01 -5.44 -13.11
CA MET A 179 8.41 -5.16 -12.86
C MET A 179 9.21 -6.38 -13.29
N ILE A 180 10.15 -6.18 -14.20
CA ILE A 180 10.91 -7.26 -14.83
C ILE A 180 12.15 -7.64 -14.02
N TYR A 181 12.60 -8.87 -14.25
CA TYR A 181 13.78 -9.47 -13.63
C TYR A 181 14.97 -9.45 -14.60
N PRO A 182 16.20 -9.27 -14.11
CA PRO A 182 17.40 -9.33 -14.94
C PRO A 182 17.69 -10.77 -15.35
N SER A 183 17.26 -11.16 -16.55
CA SER A 183 17.41 -12.55 -17.05
C SER A 183 18.88 -12.99 -17.14
N HIS A 184 19.78 -12.06 -17.47
CA HIS A 184 21.21 -12.28 -17.57
C HIS A 184 21.86 -12.64 -16.24
N ALA A 185 21.36 -12.13 -15.12
CA ALA A 185 21.85 -12.47 -13.77
C ALA A 185 21.60 -13.95 -13.38
N PHE A 186 20.73 -14.62 -14.13
CA PHE A 186 20.34 -16.02 -13.91
C PHE A 186 20.64 -16.93 -15.09
N ASP A 187 21.53 -16.52 -16.02
CA ASP A 187 21.85 -17.25 -17.25
C ASP A 187 20.59 -17.59 -18.09
N ASN A 188 19.59 -16.74 -18.08
CA ASN A 188 18.27 -16.93 -18.71
C ASN A 188 17.49 -18.17 -18.20
N ASP A 189 17.80 -18.66 -17.00
CA ASP A 189 17.15 -19.80 -16.36
C ASP A 189 16.39 -19.33 -15.11
N TYR A 190 15.06 -19.15 -15.24
CA TYR A 190 14.21 -18.65 -14.16
C TYR A 190 14.16 -19.60 -12.93
N THR A 191 14.54 -20.87 -13.08
CA THR A 191 14.58 -21.82 -11.96
C THR A 191 15.69 -21.51 -10.95
N LYS A 192 16.64 -20.65 -11.33
CA LYS A 192 17.73 -20.18 -10.47
C LYS A 192 17.34 -19.03 -9.56
N VAL A 193 16.18 -18.43 -9.73
CA VAL A 193 15.76 -17.26 -8.95
C VAL A 193 15.43 -17.64 -7.51
N GLU A 194 14.59 -18.67 -7.35
CA GLU A 194 14.11 -19.08 -6.03
C GLU A 194 15.26 -19.64 -5.17
N GLY A 195 15.39 -19.10 -3.94
CA GLY A 195 16.45 -19.49 -3.01
C GLY A 195 17.84 -18.96 -3.34
N SER A 196 18.02 -18.17 -4.39
CA SER A 196 19.32 -17.59 -4.77
C SER A 196 19.85 -16.56 -3.76
N GLY A 197 18.96 -15.90 -3.03
CA GLY A 197 19.32 -14.76 -2.19
C GLY A 197 19.68 -13.49 -2.98
N TYR A 198 19.56 -13.51 -4.31
CA TYR A 198 19.95 -12.40 -5.19
C TYR A 198 19.28 -11.08 -4.81
N PHE A 199 17.97 -11.11 -4.55
CA PHE A 199 17.18 -9.91 -4.18
C PHE A 199 17.33 -9.48 -2.71
N ASN A 200 18.27 -10.08 -1.99
CA ASN A 200 18.71 -9.68 -0.65
C ASN A 200 20.18 -9.24 -0.64
N SER A 201 20.74 -8.93 -1.81
CA SER A 201 22.13 -8.52 -2.00
C SER A 201 22.22 -7.09 -2.53
N THR A 202 23.26 -6.39 -2.17
CA THR A 202 23.63 -5.09 -2.75
C THR A 202 24.13 -5.19 -4.20
N ASP A 203 24.48 -6.40 -4.64
CA ASP A 203 25.02 -6.65 -6.00
C ASP A 203 23.91 -6.91 -7.03
N MET A 204 22.62 -6.81 -6.63
CA MET A 204 21.52 -7.01 -7.57
C MET A 204 21.50 -5.92 -8.64
N ALA A 205 21.29 -6.31 -9.90
CA ALA A 205 21.03 -5.39 -10.99
C ALA A 205 19.64 -4.78 -10.84
N THR A 206 19.52 -3.46 -10.96
CA THR A 206 18.28 -2.70 -10.83
C THR A 206 17.95 -1.99 -12.13
N SER A 207 16.67 -1.93 -12.51
CA SER A 207 16.20 -1.19 -13.70
C SER A 207 15.74 0.24 -13.38
N GLY A 208 15.54 0.54 -12.09
CA GLY A 208 15.05 1.83 -11.63
C GLY A 208 16.13 2.90 -11.46
N ALA A 209 15.71 4.02 -10.89
CA ALA A 209 16.55 5.21 -10.70
C ALA A 209 17.62 5.07 -9.61
N TYR A 210 17.57 4.00 -8.80
CA TYR A 210 18.46 3.78 -7.68
C TYR A 210 19.02 2.35 -7.68
N THR A 211 20.18 2.20 -7.02
CA THR A 211 20.77 0.91 -6.63
C THR A 211 20.68 0.74 -5.12
N VAL A 212 20.77 -0.52 -4.67
CA VAL A 212 20.84 -0.83 -3.24
C VAL A 212 22.29 -0.69 -2.79
N ALA A 213 22.55 0.26 -1.90
CA ALA A 213 23.90 0.51 -1.35
C ALA A 213 24.15 -0.28 -0.06
N GLU A 214 23.14 -0.39 0.80
CA GLU A 214 23.25 -1.09 2.09
C GLU A 214 21.92 -1.77 2.44
N ILE A 215 22.01 -2.92 3.09
CA ILE A 215 20.89 -3.62 3.74
C ILE A 215 21.31 -3.89 5.17
N ASN A 216 20.65 -3.25 6.12
CA ASN A 216 20.89 -3.36 7.56
C ASN A 216 19.68 -4.02 8.25
N ASP A 217 19.79 -4.31 9.53
CA ASP A 217 18.71 -4.94 10.30
C ASP A 217 17.45 -4.05 10.40
N ASP A 218 17.60 -2.73 10.36
CA ASP A 218 16.52 -1.75 10.52
C ASP A 218 16.36 -0.77 9.35
N SER A 219 17.18 -0.89 8.32
CA SER A 219 17.19 0.07 7.21
C SER A 219 17.76 -0.49 5.91
N ILE A 220 17.27 0.08 4.79
CA ILE A 220 17.81 -0.13 3.45
C ILE A 220 18.21 1.23 2.89
N VAL A 221 19.41 1.30 2.31
CA VAL A 221 19.93 2.52 1.71
C VAL A 221 20.00 2.38 0.21
N TYR A 222 19.39 3.31 -0.49
CA TYR A 222 19.45 3.42 -1.95
C TYR A 222 20.31 4.63 -2.35
N THR A 223 21.10 4.45 -3.41
CA THR A 223 21.90 5.50 -4.02
C THR A 223 21.44 5.74 -5.46
N ALA A 224 21.29 7.01 -5.83
CA ALA A 224 20.89 7.41 -7.16
C ALA A 224 21.89 6.94 -8.22
N ARG A 225 21.39 6.44 -9.33
CA ARG A 225 22.17 6.07 -10.50
C ARG A 225 22.50 7.31 -11.34
N ASP A 226 23.76 7.46 -11.72
CA ASP A 226 24.17 8.53 -12.64
C ASP A 226 23.89 8.16 -14.11
N ASP A 227 23.82 6.86 -14.42
CA ASP A 227 23.56 6.28 -15.74
C ASP A 227 22.10 5.96 -16.01
N TYR A 228 21.18 6.40 -15.11
CA TYR A 228 19.76 6.14 -15.28
C TYR A 228 19.22 6.79 -16.56
N TYR A 229 18.60 6.00 -17.43
CA TYR A 229 18.23 6.41 -18.79
C TYR A 229 17.22 7.57 -18.86
N ARG A 230 16.46 7.85 -17.80
CA ARG A 230 15.55 9.00 -17.70
C ARG A 230 16.20 10.23 -17.04
N GLY A 231 17.47 10.17 -16.73
CA GLY A 231 18.25 11.26 -16.12
C GLY A 231 18.53 11.04 -14.64
N THR A 232 19.56 11.67 -14.15
CA THR A 232 20.03 11.50 -12.76
C THR A 232 19.01 12.04 -11.76
N PRO A 233 18.57 11.25 -10.76
CA PRO A 233 17.66 11.71 -9.72
C PRO A 233 18.20 12.90 -8.92
N SER A 234 17.33 13.84 -8.56
CA SER A 234 17.68 14.98 -7.71
C SER A 234 18.01 14.58 -6.28
N VAL A 235 17.27 13.61 -5.74
CA VAL A 235 17.54 12.99 -4.43
C VAL A 235 18.66 11.97 -4.62
N LYS A 236 19.81 12.20 -3.96
CA LYS A 236 20.98 11.35 -4.15
C LYS A 236 20.98 10.10 -3.31
N LYS A 237 20.32 10.14 -2.17
CA LYS A 237 20.25 9.02 -1.23
C LYS A 237 18.83 8.88 -0.68
N VAL A 238 18.30 7.67 -0.71
CA VAL A 238 17.02 7.33 -0.07
C VAL A 238 17.29 6.30 1.03
N VAL A 239 16.78 6.55 2.23
CA VAL A 239 16.88 5.63 3.37
C VAL A 239 15.48 5.15 3.72
N MET A 240 15.25 3.88 3.58
CA MET A 240 14.04 3.20 4.07
C MET A 240 14.35 2.68 5.48
N LYS A 241 13.72 3.23 6.52
CA LYS A 241 14.06 2.94 7.91
C LYS A 241 12.84 2.46 8.69
N THR A 242 13.00 1.39 9.47
CA THR A 242 11.94 0.91 10.35
C THR A 242 11.77 1.87 11.52
N ILE A 243 10.57 2.41 11.64
CA ILE A 243 10.16 3.29 12.74
C ILE A 243 8.79 2.81 13.23
N GLY A 244 8.64 2.69 14.54
CA GLY A 244 7.42 2.19 15.17
C GLY A 244 6.14 2.97 14.81
N SER A 245 5.09 2.80 15.55
CA SER A 245 3.72 3.27 15.30
C SER A 245 3.56 4.79 15.10
N GLY A 246 2.36 5.23 14.71
CA GLY A 246 1.99 6.57 14.28
C GLY A 246 2.58 7.73 15.08
N SER A 247 2.46 7.74 16.41
CA SER A 247 3.02 8.81 17.25
C SER A 247 4.56 8.88 17.20
N THR A 248 5.23 7.74 17.09
CA THR A 248 6.70 7.71 16.95
C THR A 248 7.14 8.26 15.59
N LYS A 249 6.39 7.97 14.52
CA LYS A 249 6.66 8.53 13.20
C LYS A 249 6.47 10.04 13.17
N GLN A 250 5.42 10.55 13.82
CA GLN A 250 5.16 11.97 13.93
C GLN A 250 6.34 12.70 14.62
N VAL A 251 6.81 12.18 15.76
CA VAL A 251 7.96 12.74 16.47
C VAL A 251 9.23 12.67 15.59
N ALA A 252 9.47 11.56 14.91
CA ALA A 252 10.61 11.41 14.00
C ALA A 252 10.56 12.41 12.83
N PHE A 253 9.35 12.67 12.29
CA PHE A 253 9.15 13.67 11.24
C PHE A 253 9.43 15.09 11.75
N GLU A 254 8.89 15.46 12.89
CA GLU A 254 9.10 16.79 13.50
C GLU A 254 10.58 17.04 13.87
N ASN A 255 11.28 15.98 14.27
CA ASN A 255 12.74 16.05 14.51
C ASN A 255 13.56 16.05 13.21
N GLY A 256 12.94 15.82 12.06
CA GLY A 256 13.63 15.71 10.77
C GLY A 256 14.44 14.42 10.62
N GLU A 257 14.08 13.37 11.35
CA GLU A 257 14.66 12.03 11.21
C GLU A 257 14.08 11.29 10.01
N ILE A 258 12.83 11.61 9.62
CA ILE A 258 12.20 11.18 8.39
C ILE A 258 11.76 12.38 7.56
N SER A 259 11.77 12.22 6.25
CA SER A 259 11.48 13.29 5.28
C SER A 259 10.03 13.32 4.81
N TYR A 260 9.25 12.28 5.12
CA TYR A 260 7.90 12.10 4.65
C TYR A 260 7.02 11.46 5.74
N MET A 261 5.82 11.98 5.87
CA MET A 261 4.79 11.43 6.75
C MET A 261 3.42 11.53 6.06
N ARG A 262 2.58 10.51 6.24
CA ARG A 262 1.17 10.60 5.84
C ARG A 262 0.39 11.35 6.90
N ILE A 263 -0.47 12.23 6.46
CA ILE A 263 -1.49 12.87 7.30
C ILE A 263 -2.74 11.99 7.24
N THR A 264 -3.24 11.58 8.40
CA THR A 264 -4.39 10.68 8.52
C THR A 264 -5.54 11.27 9.34
N THR A 265 -5.30 12.40 10.01
CA THR A 265 -6.32 13.10 10.80
C THR A 265 -6.37 14.59 10.47
N PRO A 266 -7.53 15.25 10.67
CA PRO A 266 -7.66 16.69 10.48
C PRO A 266 -6.76 17.51 11.42
N GLU A 267 -6.50 17.02 12.63
CA GLU A 267 -5.61 17.64 13.59
C GLU A 267 -4.17 17.68 13.07
N GLU A 268 -3.70 16.59 12.48
CA GLU A 268 -2.38 16.53 11.85
C GLU A 268 -2.32 17.50 10.66
N LEU A 269 -3.35 17.52 9.80
CA LEU A 269 -3.40 18.45 8.66
C LEU A 269 -3.30 19.90 9.15
N LYS A 270 -4.12 20.30 10.09
CA LYS A 270 -4.15 21.64 10.65
C LYS A 270 -2.85 22.04 11.33
N LYS A 271 -2.10 21.07 11.86
CA LYS A 271 -0.81 21.34 12.52
C LYS A 271 0.26 21.80 11.55
N TYR A 272 0.25 21.28 10.32
CA TYR A 272 1.28 21.57 9.31
C TYR A 272 0.81 22.55 8.24
N GLU A 273 -0.49 22.76 8.10
CA GLU A 273 -1.07 23.67 7.13
C GLU A 273 -0.63 25.12 7.36
N GLY A 274 -0.13 25.78 6.31
CA GLY A 274 0.34 27.16 6.37
C GLY A 274 1.71 27.33 7.03
N ASP A 275 2.43 26.26 7.37
CA ASP A 275 3.84 26.33 7.80
C ASP A 275 4.77 26.10 6.60
N ASP A 276 5.52 27.13 6.21
CA ASP A 276 6.45 27.12 5.08
C ASP A 276 7.60 26.07 5.22
N ASN A 277 7.77 25.45 6.40
CA ASN A 277 8.76 24.40 6.59
C ASN A 277 8.29 23.03 6.05
N TYR A 278 6.99 22.89 5.75
CA TYR A 278 6.38 21.66 5.27
C TYR A 278 5.76 21.86 3.89
N ASN A 279 5.89 20.85 3.04
CA ASN A 279 5.20 20.78 1.77
C ASN A 279 4.08 19.74 1.88
N ILE A 280 2.83 20.20 1.85
CA ILE A 280 1.65 19.33 1.89
C ILE A 280 1.22 19.06 0.46
N SER A 281 1.09 17.78 0.10
CA SER A 281 0.58 17.33 -1.18
C SER A 281 -0.61 16.40 -0.94
N SER A 282 -1.74 16.68 -1.57
CA SER A 282 -2.93 15.83 -1.54
C SER A 282 -3.03 15.05 -2.84
N PHE A 283 -3.28 13.76 -2.74
CA PHE A 283 -3.52 12.88 -3.88
C PHE A 283 -4.47 11.76 -3.47
N SER A 284 -5.21 11.24 -4.42
CA SER A 284 -6.02 10.06 -4.19
C SER A 284 -5.15 8.82 -4.08
N GLU A 285 -5.38 8.01 -3.05
CA GLU A 285 -4.76 6.68 -2.95
C GLU A 285 -5.39 5.66 -3.90
N ALA A 286 -6.47 6.04 -4.58
CA ALA A 286 -7.29 5.13 -5.37
C ALA A 286 -7.69 3.86 -4.57
N ARG A 287 -7.75 4.00 -3.24
CA ARG A 287 -8.09 2.93 -2.32
C ARG A 287 -9.57 2.93 -2.02
N LEU A 288 -10.19 1.77 -2.16
CA LEU A 288 -11.57 1.52 -1.75
C LEU A 288 -11.57 0.72 -0.45
N ASN A 289 -12.10 1.28 0.63
CA ASN A 289 -12.44 0.54 1.84
C ASN A 289 -13.90 0.04 1.73
N TYR A 290 -14.12 -1.21 2.12
CA TYR A 290 -15.44 -1.84 1.99
C TYR A 290 -15.73 -2.77 3.17
N LEU A 291 -17.02 -2.91 3.48
CA LEU A 291 -17.53 -3.92 4.39
C LEU A 291 -17.83 -5.20 3.61
N GLN A 292 -17.28 -6.31 4.03
CA GLN A 292 -17.52 -7.63 3.47
C GLN A 292 -18.34 -8.49 4.43
N ILE A 293 -19.31 -9.21 3.88
CA ILE A 293 -20.05 -10.26 4.59
C ILE A 293 -19.45 -11.62 4.22
N ASN A 294 -19.10 -12.40 5.22
CA ASN A 294 -18.59 -13.75 5.04
C ASN A 294 -19.73 -14.76 4.89
N PRO A 295 -19.88 -15.40 3.72
CA PRO A 295 -20.96 -16.38 3.51
C PRO A 295 -20.73 -17.73 4.23
N TYR A 296 -19.56 -17.93 4.83
CA TYR A 296 -19.18 -19.14 5.56
C TYR A 296 -19.01 -18.93 7.06
N GLY A 297 -19.23 -17.70 7.54
CA GLY A 297 -19.07 -17.32 8.93
C GLY A 297 -19.98 -18.07 9.90
N PRO A 298 -19.77 -17.90 11.21
CA PRO A 298 -20.57 -18.56 12.25
C PRO A 298 -22.06 -18.27 12.15
N ALA A 299 -22.43 -17.07 11.71
CA ALA A 299 -23.81 -16.63 11.57
C ALA A 299 -24.38 -16.81 10.12
N LYS A 300 -23.73 -17.59 9.25
CA LYS A 300 -24.11 -17.75 7.83
C LYS A 300 -25.60 -18.03 7.61
N ASP A 301 -26.20 -18.88 8.45
CA ASP A 301 -27.59 -19.23 8.33
C ASP A 301 -28.58 -18.10 8.72
N LYS A 302 -28.06 -17.07 9.42
CA LYS A 302 -28.78 -15.85 9.77
C LYS A 302 -28.59 -14.73 8.72
N LEU A 303 -27.52 -14.78 7.94
CA LEU A 303 -27.16 -13.76 6.95
C LEU A 303 -27.91 -14.01 5.61
N THR A 304 -29.24 -14.12 5.69
CA THR A 304 -30.13 -14.21 4.52
C THR A 304 -30.04 -12.95 3.66
N GLU A 305 -30.65 -12.95 2.47
CA GLU A 305 -30.66 -11.76 1.60
C GLU A 305 -31.24 -10.55 2.32
N ASP A 306 -32.39 -10.72 3.00
CA ASP A 306 -33.06 -9.63 3.74
C ASP A 306 -32.22 -9.17 4.94
N ALA A 307 -31.54 -10.09 5.62
CA ALA A 307 -30.61 -9.75 6.70
C ALA A 307 -29.43 -8.91 6.21
N ARG A 308 -28.83 -9.27 5.07
CA ARG A 308 -27.75 -8.50 4.45
C ARG A 308 -28.23 -7.11 4.01
N LYS A 309 -29.44 -7.02 3.42
CA LYS A 309 -30.05 -5.72 3.08
C LYS A 309 -30.29 -4.87 4.33
N ALA A 310 -30.77 -5.47 5.43
CA ALA A 310 -30.96 -4.76 6.68
C ALA A 310 -29.65 -4.15 7.20
N ILE A 311 -28.55 -4.91 7.15
CA ILE A 311 -27.22 -4.43 7.55
C ILE A 311 -26.82 -3.23 6.71
N PHE A 312 -26.87 -3.30 5.37
CA PHE A 312 -26.45 -2.19 4.51
C PHE A 312 -27.35 -0.97 4.60
N LEU A 313 -28.66 -1.13 4.78
CA LEU A 313 -29.60 -0.02 4.97
C LEU A 313 -29.48 0.64 6.35
N ALA A 314 -28.88 -0.02 7.33
CA ALA A 314 -28.60 0.58 8.64
C ALA A 314 -27.37 1.49 8.63
N ILE A 315 -26.49 1.34 7.65
CA ILE A 315 -25.20 2.06 7.60
C ILE A 315 -25.38 3.45 6.99
N ASN A 316 -24.86 4.46 7.69
CA ASN A 316 -24.69 5.82 7.20
C ASN A 316 -23.18 6.03 6.90
N PRO A 317 -22.77 6.02 5.63
CA PRO A 317 -21.37 6.20 5.28
C PRO A 317 -20.86 7.62 5.54
N ASP A 318 -21.70 8.65 5.49
CA ASP A 318 -21.27 10.02 5.79
C ASP A 318 -20.88 10.16 7.26
N GLU A 319 -21.62 9.53 8.18
CA GLU A 319 -21.28 9.51 9.61
C GLU A 319 -19.95 8.76 9.87
N ILE A 320 -19.65 7.72 9.08
CA ILE A 320 -18.36 7.05 9.14
C ILE A 320 -17.25 8.01 8.71
N ILE A 321 -17.43 8.75 7.61
CA ILE A 321 -16.45 9.75 7.17
C ILE A 321 -16.24 10.82 8.24
N ASP A 322 -17.32 11.40 8.75
CA ASP A 322 -17.26 12.48 9.75
C ASP A 322 -16.57 12.02 11.05
N THR A 323 -16.84 10.80 11.49
CA THR A 323 -16.34 10.31 12.79
C THR A 323 -14.95 9.71 12.67
N ALA A 324 -14.71 8.85 11.68
CA ALA A 324 -13.45 8.12 11.56
C ALA A 324 -12.36 8.91 10.84
N TYR A 325 -12.73 9.76 9.89
CA TYR A 325 -11.78 10.55 9.10
C TYR A 325 -11.83 12.04 9.40
N GLY A 326 -12.96 12.53 9.93
CA GLY A 326 -13.13 13.91 10.38
C GLY A 326 -13.18 14.94 9.26
N SER A 327 -12.99 14.56 8.00
CA SER A 327 -13.00 15.44 6.84
C SER A 327 -13.22 14.66 5.54
N ASP A 328 -13.98 15.24 4.63
CA ASP A 328 -14.14 14.78 3.24
C ASP A 328 -12.89 14.99 2.37
N GLU A 329 -11.90 15.77 2.86
CA GLU A 329 -10.57 15.85 2.24
C GLU A 329 -9.74 14.59 2.46
N LEU A 330 -10.02 13.81 3.52
CA LEU A 330 -9.30 12.58 3.86
C LEU A 330 -9.97 11.31 3.36
N ALA A 331 -11.30 11.32 3.21
CA ALA A 331 -12.06 10.21 2.67
C ALA A 331 -13.38 10.67 2.05
N THR A 332 -13.87 9.94 1.06
CA THR A 332 -15.16 10.20 0.42
C THR A 332 -15.98 8.92 0.30
N VAL A 333 -17.31 9.05 0.27
CA VAL A 333 -18.19 7.90 0.09
C VAL A 333 -18.03 7.32 -1.31
N ALA A 334 -17.80 6.01 -1.39
CA ALA A 334 -17.72 5.27 -2.64
C ALA A 334 -19.05 4.55 -2.92
N ASN A 335 -19.69 4.88 -4.04
CA ASN A 335 -20.94 4.27 -4.49
C ASN A 335 -20.75 3.15 -5.50
N SER A 336 -19.50 2.79 -5.78
CA SER A 336 -19.14 1.70 -6.70
C SER A 336 -17.81 1.07 -6.32
N LEU A 337 -17.50 -0.06 -6.95
CA LEU A 337 -16.20 -0.71 -6.80
C LEU A 337 -15.06 0.06 -7.52
N LEU A 338 -15.42 1.02 -8.35
CA LEU A 338 -14.46 1.88 -9.06
C LEU A 338 -14.39 3.22 -8.35
N THR A 339 -13.17 3.71 -8.16
CA THR A 339 -12.91 5.02 -7.58
C THR A 339 -12.88 6.11 -8.65
N PRO A 340 -13.05 7.40 -8.28
CA PRO A 340 -13.05 8.51 -9.23
C PRO A 340 -11.81 8.61 -10.13
N ASP A 341 -10.70 8.02 -9.72
CA ASP A 341 -9.44 8.02 -10.46
C ASP A 341 -9.42 7.05 -11.65
N GLN A 342 -10.44 6.21 -11.75
CA GLN A 342 -10.50 5.17 -12.76
C GLN A 342 -11.30 5.58 -13.98
N SER A 343 -10.81 5.25 -15.18
CA SER A 343 -11.41 5.64 -16.46
C SER A 343 -12.86 5.15 -16.66
N LEU A 344 -13.25 4.06 -15.99
CA LEU A 344 -14.60 3.49 -16.08
C LEU A 344 -15.48 3.85 -14.87
N TYR A 345 -15.04 4.76 -14.01
CA TYR A 345 -15.85 5.26 -12.91
C TYR A 345 -17.13 5.91 -13.42
N ASN A 346 -18.24 5.52 -12.85
CA ASN A 346 -19.54 6.14 -13.12
C ASN A 346 -20.05 6.84 -11.86
N LYS A 347 -20.03 8.17 -11.87
CA LYS A 347 -20.53 9.01 -10.78
C LYS A 347 -22.01 8.89 -10.51
N ASP A 348 -22.78 8.35 -11.48
CA ASP A 348 -24.23 8.21 -11.37
C ASP A 348 -24.64 6.86 -10.74
N CYS A 349 -23.66 6.02 -10.35
CA CYS A 349 -23.92 4.84 -9.55
C CYS A 349 -24.50 5.27 -8.20
N LYS A 350 -25.57 4.60 -7.81
CA LYS A 350 -26.18 4.79 -6.48
C LYS A 350 -25.79 3.63 -5.60
N GLY A 351 -25.26 3.94 -4.42
CA GLY A 351 -25.06 2.98 -3.34
C GLY A 351 -26.36 2.71 -2.58
N TYR A 352 -26.23 1.99 -1.47
CA TYR A 352 -27.30 1.92 -0.48
C TYR A 352 -27.34 3.27 0.26
N GLU A 353 -28.51 3.91 0.27
CA GLU A 353 -28.79 5.05 1.14
C GLU A 353 -29.36 4.48 2.47
N GLN A 354 -28.99 5.08 3.59
CA GLN A 354 -29.51 4.67 4.89
C GLN A 354 -31.03 4.79 4.92
N ASP A 355 -31.70 3.70 5.34
CA ASP A 355 -33.12 3.64 5.63
C ASP A 355 -33.33 2.78 6.88
N LEU A 356 -33.28 3.43 8.05
CA LEU A 356 -33.38 2.75 9.34
C LEU A 356 -34.75 2.10 9.57
N GLU A 357 -35.82 2.64 9.03
CA GLU A 357 -37.17 2.06 9.18
C GLU A 357 -37.28 0.74 8.40
N GLU A 358 -36.85 0.74 7.15
CA GLU A 358 -36.83 -0.50 6.36
C GLU A 358 -35.76 -1.48 6.90
N ALA A 359 -34.61 -0.98 7.35
CA ALA A 359 -33.58 -1.80 7.99
C ALA A 359 -34.10 -2.55 9.24
N LYS A 360 -34.80 -1.87 10.14
CA LYS A 360 -35.44 -2.46 11.34
C LYS A 360 -36.49 -3.49 10.96
N LYS A 361 -37.32 -3.19 9.98
CA LYS A 361 -38.32 -4.08 9.47
C LYS A 361 -37.71 -5.37 8.89
N LEU A 362 -36.69 -5.25 8.06
CA LEU A 362 -35.96 -6.36 7.46
C LEU A 362 -35.19 -7.15 8.51
N ALA A 363 -34.56 -6.50 9.49
CA ALA A 363 -33.86 -7.16 10.57
C ALA A 363 -34.80 -8.07 11.38
N LYS A 364 -35.98 -7.57 11.69
CA LYS A 364 -36.99 -8.32 12.40
C LYS A 364 -37.57 -9.49 11.56
N SER A 365 -37.90 -9.24 10.28
CA SER A 365 -38.50 -10.26 9.41
C SER A 365 -37.52 -11.37 9.02
N SER A 366 -36.25 -11.05 8.85
CA SER A 366 -35.18 -12.00 8.54
C SER A 366 -34.72 -12.81 9.77
N GLY A 367 -35.00 -12.33 10.98
CA GLY A 367 -34.59 -12.94 12.23
C GLY A 367 -33.13 -12.70 12.59
N ILE A 368 -32.52 -11.62 12.06
CA ILE A 368 -31.15 -11.21 12.44
C ILE A 368 -31.15 -10.34 13.70
N GLU A 369 -32.26 -9.70 14.03
CA GLU A 369 -32.44 -8.96 15.27
C GLU A 369 -32.09 -9.85 16.49
N GLY A 370 -31.29 -9.33 17.43
CA GLY A 370 -30.80 -10.06 18.59
C GLY A 370 -29.60 -10.98 18.30
N THR A 371 -29.05 -10.95 17.08
CA THR A 371 -27.88 -11.75 16.72
C THR A 371 -26.58 -10.99 17.04
N THR A 372 -25.58 -11.72 17.54
CA THR A 372 -24.20 -11.22 17.63
C THR A 372 -23.42 -11.70 16.44
N LEU A 373 -22.79 -10.78 15.70
CA LEU A 373 -21.92 -11.05 14.55
C LEU A 373 -20.48 -10.79 14.92
N LYS A 374 -19.58 -11.69 14.58
CA LYS A 374 -18.14 -11.49 14.73
C LYS A 374 -17.63 -10.56 13.64
N TYR A 375 -17.02 -9.46 14.04
CA TYR A 375 -16.48 -8.46 13.12
C TYR A 375 -14.97 -8.32 13.30
N VAL A 376 -14.23 -8.39 12.19
CA VAL A 376 -12.76 -8.27 12.17
C VAL A 376 -12.31 -7.09 11.33
N TYR A 377 -11.24 -6.42 11.78
CA TYR A 377 -10.59 -5.35 11.03
C TYR A 377 -9.08 -5.38 11.26
N ASN A 378 -8.32 -4.74 10.34
CA ASN A 378 -6.87 -4.61 10.45
C ASN A 378 -6.54 -3.40 11.35
N ALA A 379 -6.07 -3.68 12.56
CA ALA A 379 -5.73 -2.65 13.56
C ALA A 379 -4.45 -1.85 13.23
N ASP A 380 -3.61 -2.34 12.32
CA ASP A 380 -2.44 -1.57 11.85
C ASP A 380 -2.81 -0.50 10.81
N ARG A 381 -4.06 -0.50 10.33
CA ARG A 381 -4.57 0.50 9.39
C ARG A 381 -5.17 1.70 10.13
N PRO A 382 -4.81 2.93 9.74
CA PRO A 382 -5.41 4.13 10.32
C PRO A 382 -6.93 4.12 10.24
N ASN A 383 -7.57 4.68 11.25
CA ASN A 383 -9.01 4.96 11.35
C ASN A 383 -9.93 3.72 11.33
N MET A 384 -9.40 2.49 11.29
CA MET A 384 -10.23 1.28 11.23
C MET A 384 -10.92 0.95 12.57
N GLU A 385 -10.35 1.35 13.69
CA GLU A 385 -10.98 1.21 15.00
C GLU A 385 -12.18 2.14 15.15
N GLU A 386 -12.06 3.36 14.66
CA GLU A 386 -13.14 4.35 14.62
C GLU A 386 -14.26 3.88 13.69
N VAL A 387 -13.91 3.39 12.50
CA VAL A 387 -14.89 2.77 11.57
C VAL A 387 -15.64 1.62 12.25
N ALA A 388 -14.94 0.74 12.95
CA ALA A 388 -15.54 -0.38 13.68
C ALA A 388 -16.51 0.10 14.76
N THR A 389 -16.14 1.16 15.49
CA THR A 389 -16.96 1.76 16.54
C THR A 389 -18.25 2.34 15.97
N VAL A 390 -18.20 3.08 14.87
CA VAL A 390 -19.40 3.63 14.22
C VAL A 390 -20.29 2.51 13.69
N LEU A 391 -19.73 1.51 13.01
CA LEU A 391 -20.49 0.36 12.53
C LEU A 391 -21.18 -0.39 13.67
N GLN A 392 -20.51 -0.56 14.82
CA GLN A 392 -21.09 -1.19 16.00
C GLN A 392 -22.32 -0.42 16.51
N GLN A 393 -22.24 0.91 16.55
CA GLN A 393 -23.35 1.77 16.97
C GLN A 393 -24.51 1.71 15.98
N GLN A 394 -24.24 1.83 14.67
CA GLN A 394 -25.27 1.83 13.64
C GLN A 394 -26.01 0.48 13.55
N LEU A 395 -25.29 -0.65 13.65
CA LEU A 395 -25.92 -1.96 13.62
C LEU A 395 -26.71 -2.28 14.91
N ALA A 396 -26.35 -1.68 16.03
CA ALA A 396 -27.15 -1.77 17.26
C ALA A 396 -28.54 -1.16 17.09
N GLU A 397 -28.75 -0.17 16.22
CA GLU A 397 -30.04 0.43 15.91
C GLU A 397 -31.05 -0.56 15.30
N ILE A 398 -30.56 -1.61 14.65
CA ILE A 398 -31.37 -2.71 14.10
C ILE A 398 -31.32 -3.97 14.98
N GLY A 399 -30.84 -3.85 16.22
CA GLY A 399 -30.76 -4.95 17.19
C GLY A 399 -29.66 -5.97 16.90
N VAL A 400 -28.67 -5.64 16.06
CA VAL A 400 -27.50 -6.50 15.78
C VAL A 400 -26.33 -6.02 16.62
N THR A 401 -25.69 -6.95 17.33
CA THR A 401 -24.49 -6.68 18.12
C THR A 401 -23.25 -7.09 17.32
N LEU A 402 -22.21 -6.24 17.27
CA LEU A 402 -20.91 -6.63 16.75
C LEU A 402 -19.97 -7.03 17.89
N ASP A 403 -19.44 -8.25 17.79
CA ASP A 403 -18.28 -8.72 18.57
C ASP A 403 -17.03 -8.36 17.78
N VAL A 404 -16.41 -7.24 18.17
CA VAL A 404 -15.36 -6.54 17.40
C VAL A 404 -13.98 -7.04 17.80
N GLU A 405 -13.20 -7.47 16.83
CA GLU A 405 -11.81 -7.91 16.99
C GLU A 405 -10.87 -7.18 16.04
N GLY A 406 -9.99 -6.32 16.58
CA GLY A 406 -8.87 -5.71 15.85
C GLY A 406 -7.69 -6.67 15.82
N LEU A 407 -7.17 -6.94 14.62
CA LEU A 407 -6.05 -7.86 14.39
C LEU A 407 -4.87 -7.11 13.79
N ASP A 408 -3.64 -7.53 14.13
CA ASP A 408 -2.47 -7.09 13.36
C ASP A 408 -2.58 -7.56 11.89
N SER A 409 -1.81 -6.92 11.00
CA SER A 409 -1.90 -7.18 9.56
C SER A 409 -1.73 -8.66 9.20
N ASN A 410 -0.81 -9.38 9.84
CA ASN A 410 -0.57 -10.79 9.53
C ASN A 410 -1.75 -11.67 9.94
N ALA A 411 -2.23 -11.51 11.18
CA ALA A 411 -3.38 -12.24 11.70
C ALA A 411 -4.66 -11.90 10.92
N PHE A 412 -4.83 -10.61 10.58
CA PHE A 412 -5.96 -10.16 9.78
C PHE A 412 -6.00 -10.82 8.41
N PHE A 413 -4.90 -10.76 7.66
CA PHE A 413 -4.86 -11.32 6.31
C PHE A 413 -4.98 -12.84 6.30
N GLN A 414 -4.41 -13.54 7.25
CA GLN A 414 -4.60 -14.98 7.39
C GLN A 414 -6.08 -15.33 7.59
N ARG A 415 -6.79 -14.62 8.48
CA ARG A 415 -8.20 -14.89 8.79
C ARG A 415 -9.14 -14.39 7.70
N PHE A 416 -8.93 -13.17 7.21
CA PHE A 416 -9.82 -12.54 6.24
C PHE A 416 -9.77 -13.22 4.86
N PHE A 417 -8.58 -13.61 4.40
CA PHE A 417 -8.40 -14.33 3.14
C PHE A 417 -8.49 -15.84 3.26
N ALA A 418 -8.80 -16.38 4.44
CA ALA A 418 -9.08 -17.81 4.63
C ALA A 418 -10.12 -18.32 3.63
N LEU A 419 -11.13 -17.50 3.31
CA LEU A 419 -12.13 -17.75 2.26
C LEU A 419 -11.54 -18.07 0.89
N MET A 420 -10.50 -17.35 0.48
CA MET A 420 -9.86 -17.50 -0.84
C MET A 420 -8.97 -18.74 -0.89
N PHE A 421 -8.38 -19.10 0.25
CA PHE A 421 -7.37 -20.16 0.34
C PHE A 421 -7.93 -21.44 0.97
N GLN A 422 -9.19 -21.44 1.44
CA GLN A 422 -9.81 -22.56 2.15
C GLN A 422 -8.91 -23.10 3.27
N SER A 423 -8.37 -22.19 4.09
CA SER A 423 -7.37 -22.49 5.12
C SER A 423 -7.95 -23.13 6.38
N GLY A 424 -9.28 -23.24 6.49
CA GLY A 424 -9.98 -23.81 7.65
C GLY A 424 -10.32 -22.78 8.74
N GLU A 425 -10.10 -21.48 8.49
CA GLU A 425 -10.45 -20.38 9.39
C GLU A 425 -11.64 -19.53 8.90
N GLU A 426 -12.36 -20.03 7.89
CA GLU A 426 -13.47 -19.34 7.23
C GLU A 426 -14.64 -19.07 8.17
N ASP A 427 -14.79 -19.88 9.23
CA ASP A 427 -15.87 -19.79 10.21
C ASP A 427 -15.55 -18.87 11.41
N GLN A 428 -14.42 -18.15 11.37
CA GLN A 428 -14.00 -17.33 12.52
C GLN A 428 -14.52 -15.91 12.51
N TRP A 429 -15.17 -15.46 11.42
CA TRP A 429 -15.72 -14.12 11.30
C TRP A 429 -16.97 -14.08 10.43
N ASP A 430 -17.85 -13.11 10.65
CA ASP A 430 -19.10 -12.89 9.89
C ASP A 430 -19.04 -11.67 9.02
N LEU A 431 -18.49 -10.57 9.55
CA LEU A 431 -18.29 -9.31 8.87
C LEU A 431 -16.83 -8.89 8.99
N GLY A 432 -16.32 -8.15 8.02
CA GLY A 432 -14.99 -7.57 8.11
C GLY A 432 -14.81 -6.36 7.20
N THR A 433 -14.02 -5.39 7.65
CA THR A 433 -13.64 -4.25 6.82
C THR A 433 -12.24 -4.44 6.26
N ASN A 434 -12.14 -4.35 4.94
CA ASN A 434 -10.87 -4.37 4.23
C ASN A 434 -10.87 -3.28 3.17
N GLY A 435 -9.75 -3.10 2.52
CA GLY A 435 -9.62 -2.21 1.39
C GLY A 435 -8.77 -2.84 0.30
N TRP A 436 -8.95 -2.38 -0.89
CA TRP A 436 -8.07 -2.69 -2.00
C TRP A 436 -7.60 -1.42 -2.68
N ASP A 437 -6.43 -1.48 -3.30
CA ASP A 437 -5.89 -0.39 -4.09
C ASP A 437 -6.20 -0.64 -5.56
N SER A 438 -6.86 0.32 -6.21
CA SER A 438 -7.23 0.22 -7.61
C SER A 438 -6.02 0.23 -8.56
N GLU A 439 -4.87 0.63 -8.06
CA GLU A 439 -3.61 0.62 -8.82
C GLU A 439 -3.09 -0.78 -9.15
N ARG A 440 -3.49 -1.83 -8.40
CA ARG A 440 -2.92 -3.19 -8.50
C ARG A 440 -3.40 -4.04 -9.66
N GLY A 441 -4.36 -3.62 -10.38
CA GLY A 441 -4.89 -4.38 -11.51
C GLY A 441 -5.84 -3.52 -12.31
N SER A 442 -6.29 -4.02 -13.45
CA SER A 442 -7.47 -3.40 -14.00
C SER A 442 -8.55 -3.58 -12.94
N SER A 443 -9.10 -2.48 -12.51
CA SER A 443 -10.24 -2.41 -11.61
C SER A 443 -11.38 -3.34 -12.02
N LEU A 444 -11.53 -3.59 -13.30
CA LEU A 444 -12.47 -4.57 -13.84
C LEU A 444 -12.08 -6.01 -13.50
N GLY A 445 -10.81 -6.37 -13.55
CA GLY A 445 -10.36 -7.73 -13.20
C GLY A 445 -10.60 -8.05 -11.73
N GLN A 446 -10.32 -7.11 -10.84
CA GLN A 446 -10.56 -7.27 -9.41
C GLN A 446 -12.07 -7.23 -9.11
N ALA A 447 -12.81 -6.25 -9.62
CA ALA A 447 -14.26 -6.21 -9.48
C ALA A 447 -14.91 -7.50 -9.97
N TYR A 448 -14.46 -8.03 -11.11
CA TYR A 448 -14.94 -9.30 -11.64
C TYR A 448 -14.72 -10.47 -10.68
N SER A 449 -13.57 -10.54 -10.01
CA SER A 449 -13.29 -11.61 -9.05
C SER A 449 -14.22 -11.58 -7.82
N TYR A 450 -14.69 -10.40 -7.41
CA TYR A 450 -15.58 -10.25 -6.26
C TYR A 450 -17.07 -10.41 -6.59
N ILE A 451 -17.49 -10.06 -7.80
CA ILE A 451 -18.91 -10.08 -8.19
C ILE A 451 -19.29 -11.29 -9.04
N ASN A 452 -18.32 -12.00 -9.61
CA ASN A 452 -18.59 -13.14 -10.46
C ASN A 452 -18.79 -14.41 -9.65
N SER A 453 -20.02 -14.88 -9.60
CA SER A 453 -20.41 -16.12 -8.90
C SER A 453 -19.78 -17.39 -9.48
N SER A 454 -19.16 -17.35 -10.66
CA SER A 454 -18.46 -18.48 -11.27
C SER A 454 -17.01 -18.63 -10.79
N VAL A 455 -16.48 -17.62 -10.10
CA VAL A 455 -15.19 -17.71 -9.40
C VAL A 455 -15.46 -18.41 -8.07
N LYS A 456 -15.17 -19.71 -8.02
CA LYS A 456 -15.26 -20.54 -6.81
C LYS A 456 -13.87 -20.86 -6.31
#